data_30c911c9aac675db1e3340ae8e832ca6
#
_entry.id   30c911c9aac675db1e3340ae8e832ca6
#
_cell.length_a   1.000
_cell.length_b   1.000
_cell.length_c   1.000
_cell.angle_alpha   90.00
_cell.angle_beta   90.00
_cell.angle_gamma   90.00
#
_symmetry.space_group_name_H-M   'P 1'
#
loop_
_entity.id
_entity.type
_entity.pdbx_description
1 polymer ?
#
loop_
_entity_poly.entity_id
_entity_poly.type
_entity_poly.pdbx_seq_one_letter_code
_entity_poly.pdbx_strand_id
1 'polypeptide(L)'
;EMGVKVKYMHSDIKTLERTEIIRDLRLGVFDVLVGINLLREGIDVPEVSLVAILDADKEGFLRNERGLIQTIGRAARNSEGHVIMYADTMPQSMQKAIDETARRRQIQMAYNEEHGIVPQTIKKEIRDLISVTKAVTKEEDKEVDITSLNRQERKELVKKLQGQMQEAVEVLDFELAA
;
A
#
# COMPACT_ATOMS: atom_id res chain seq x y z
N GLU A 1 -10.58 2.67 -23.95
CA GLU A 1 -11.60 1.59 -24.12
C GLU A 1 -10.96 0.27 -24.60
N MET A 2 -9.81 -0.07 -24.03
CA MET A 2 -9.07 -1.30 -24.37
C MET A 2 -9.40 -2.48 -23.44
N GLY A 3 -10.49 -2.40 -22.67
CA GLY A 3 -10.93 -3.47 -21.76
C GLY A 3 -10.09 -3.64 -20.50
N VAL A 4 -9.10 -2.78 -20.23
CA VAL A 4 -8.25 -2.83 -19.04
C VAL A 4 -9.03 -2.29 -17.84
N LYS A 5 -9.10 -3.08 -16.78
CA LYS A 5 -9.75 -2.67 -15.53
C LYS A 5 -8.78 -1.84 -14.71
N VAL A 6 -9.17 -0.61 -14.39
CA VAL A 6 -8.32 0.36 -13.70
C VAL A 6 -8.99 0.84 -12.43
N LYS A 7 -8.24 0.90 -11.35
CA LYS A 7 -8.60 1.68 -10.14
C LYS A 7 -7.54 2.75 -9.90
N TYR A 8 -7.90 3.82 -9.21
CA TYR A 8 -6.94 4.82 -8.77
C TYR A 8 -7.02 5.03 -7.26
N MET A 9 -5.93 5.54 -6.70
CA MET A 9 -5.78 5.76 -5.26
C MET A 9 -5.23 7.17 -5.02
N HIS A 10 -5.83 7.91 -4.12
CA HIS A 10 -5.40 9.26 -3.71
C HIS A 10 -5.42 9.43 -2.18
N SER A 11 -5.02 10.60 -1.69
CA SER A 11 -4.90 10.89 -0.25
C SER A 11 -6.19 10.75 0.54
N ASP A 12 -7.32 11.04 -0.09
CA ASP A 12 -8.62 11.13 0.60
C ASP A 12 -9.32 9.76 0.76
N ILE A 13 -8.73 8.70 0.21
CA ILE A 13 -9.24 7.34 0.37
C ILE A 13 -8.97 6.87 1.80
N LYS A 14 -10.02 6.44 2.49
CA LYS A 14 -9.95 5.93 3.86
C LYS A 14 -9.08 4.67 3.93
N THR A 15 -8.45 4.43 5.09
CA THR A 15 -7.53 3.30 5.32
C THR A 15 -8.15 1.95 4.96
N LEU A 16 -9.39 1.71 5.36
CA LEU A 16 -10.09 0.47 5.06
C LEU A 16 -10.27 0.26 3.54
N GLU A 17 -10.76 1.26 2.83
CA GLU A 17 -10.95 1.22 1.38
C GLU A 17 -9.60 1.03 0.64
N ARG A 18 -8.54 1.68 1.14
CA ARG A 18 -7.18 1.50 0.63
C ARG A 18 -6.72 0.05 0.75
N THR A 19 -7.00 -0.60 1.87
CA THR A 19 -6.67 -2.01 2.09
C THR A 19 -7.46 -2.92 1.14
N GLU A 20 -8.74 -2.62 0.89
CA GLU A 20 -9.57 -3.34 -0.09
C GLU A 20 -9.02 -3.19 -1.50
N ILE A 21 -8.65 -1.97 -1.92
CA ILE A 21 -8.07 -1.72 -3.25
C ILE A 21 -6.80 -2.55 -3.44
N ILE A 22 -5.91 -2.58 -2.45
CA ILE A 22 -4.66 -3.37 -2.54
C ILE A 22 -4.96 -4.87 -2.58
N ARG A 23 -5.89 -5.35 -1.78
CA ARG A 23 -6.34 -6.75 -1.81
C ARG A 23 -6.91 -7.12 -3.17
N ASP A 24 -7.80 -6.30 -3.71
CA ASP A 24 -8.45 -6.52 -5.01
C ASP A 24 -7.43 -6.54 -6.16
N LEU A 25 -6.40 -5.69 -6.11
CA LEU A 25 -5.28 -5.73 -7.04
C LEU A 25 -4.55 -7.07 -6.97
N ARG A 26 -4.24 -7.54 -5.77
CA ARG A 26 -3.57 -8.83 -5.56
C ARG A 26 -4.41 -10.03 -6.00
N LEU A 27 -5.73 -9.92 -5.89
CA LEU A 27 -6.68 -10.93 -6.37
C LEU A 27 -6.95 -10.86 -7.89
N GLY A 28 -6.40 -9.85 -8.60
CA GLY A 28 -6.64 -9.66 -10.03
C GLY A 28 -8.06 -9.22 -10.37
N VAL A 29 -8.78 -8.61 -9.44
CA VAL A 29 -10.12 -8.03 -9.68
C VAL A 29 -10.04 -6.90 -10.71
N PHE A 30 -8.91 -6.20 -10.71
CA PHE A 30 -8.54 -5.19 -11.71
C PHE A 30 -7.05 -5.29 -12.05
N ASP A 31 -6.66 -4.73 -13.21
CA ASP A 31 -5.35 -4.94 -13.81
C ASP A 31 -4.35 -3.85 -13.47
N VAL A 32 -4.81 -2.62 -13.30
CA VAL A 32 -3.95 -1.43 -13.13
C VAL A 32 -4.41 -0.58 -11.95
N LEU A 33 -3.45 -0.25 -11.08
CA LEU A 33 -3.62 0.73 -10.02
C LEU A 33 -2.88 2.02 -10.39
N VAL A 34 -3.59 3.12 -10.51
CA VAL A 34 -3.01 4.46 -10.67
C VAL A 34 -2.96 5.14 -9.31
N GLY A 35 -1.79 5.57 -8.89
CA GLY A 35 -1.60 6.21 -7.59
C GLY A 35 -0.87 7.55 -7.69
N ILE A 36 -1.38 8.56 -7.03
CA ILE A 36 -0.71 9.85 -6.87
C ILE A 36 0.08 9.81 -5.57
N ASN A 37 1.40 9.60 -5.66
CA ASN A 37 2.33 9.66 -4.53
C ASN A 37 2.06 8.68 -3.37
N LEU A 38 1.19 7.72 -3.54
CA LEU A 38 0.73 6.81 -2.48
C LEU A 38 1.46 5.47 -2.46
N LEU A 39 2.25 5.18 -3.50
CA LEU A 39 2.91 3.87 -3.63
C LEU A 39 4.28 3.81 -2.92
N ARG A 40 4.57 4.73 -2.00
CA ARG A 40 5.89 4.82 -1.35
C ARG A 40 6.04 3.91 -0.15
N GLU A 41 5.09 3.93 0.78
CA GLU A 41 5.19 3.22 2.07
C GLU A 41 4.01 2.27 2.28
N GLY A 42 4.26 1.17 2.98
CA GLY A 42 3.23 0.23 3.42
C GLY A 42 2.61 -0.66 2.34
N ILE A 43 2.93 -0.49 1.05
CA ILE A 43 2.38 -1.33 -0.02
C ILE A 43 3.35 -2.46 -0.35
N ASP A 44 2.90 -3.68 -0.11
CA ASP A 44 3.59 -4.91 -0.41
C ASP A 44 2.75 -5.77 -1.35
N VAL A 45 2.99 -5.62 -2.66
CA VAL A 45 2.28 -6.34 -3.72
C VAL A 45 3.29 -7.07 -4.60
N PRO A 46 3.67 -8.30 -4.24
CA PRO A 46 4.65 -9.08 -5.01
C PRO A 46 4.16 -9.46 -6.42
N GLU A 47 2.86 -9.40 -6.66
CA GLU A 47 2.23 -9.70 -7.95
C GLU A 47 2.46 -8.59 -9.01
N VAL A 48 2.95 -7.42 -8.61
CA VAL A 48 3.22 -6.31 -9.54
C VAL A 48 4.37 -6.68 -10.50
N SER A 49 4.05 -6.77 -11.79
CA SER A 49 5.01 -7.04 -12.86
C SER A 49 5.49 -5.77 -13.57
N LEU A 50 4.71 -4.68 -13.51
CA LEU A 50 5.07 -3.41 -14.15
C LEU A 50 4.86 -2.23 -13.20
N VAL A 51 5.86 -1.38 -13.12
CA VAL A 51 5.77 -0.06 -12.47
C VAL A 51 6.04 1.00 -13.52
N ALA A 52 5.05 1.84 -13.79
CA ALA A 52 5.17 3.00 -14.68
C ALA A 52 5.23 4.29 -13.86
N ILE A 53 6.28 5.09 -14.03
CA ILE A 53 6.46 6.36 -13.35
C ILE A 53 6.31 7.48 -14.37
N LEU A 54 5.20 8.20 -14.30
CA LEU A 54 4.94 9.35 -15.16
C LEU A 54 5.66 10.60 -14.60
N ASP A 55 6.08 11.50 -15.48
CA ASP A 55 6.80 12.73 -15.12
C ASP A 55 7.98 12.46 -14.17
N ALA A 56 8.79 11.44 -14.49
CA ALA A 56 9.88 10.99 -13.62
C ALA A 56 10.98 12.05 -13.48
N ASP A 57 11.07 12.97 -14.43
CA ASP A 57 12.00 14.10 -14.48
C ASP A 57 11.53 15.36 -13.72
N LYS A 58 10.27 15.39 -13.28
CA LYS A 58 9.75 16.53 -12.49
C LYS A 58 10.25 16.43 -11.07
N GLU A 59 11.45 16.94 -10.82
CA GLU A 59 12.10 16.92 -9.51
C GLU A 59 11.22 17.52 -8.41
N GLY A 60 11.22 16.91 -7.24
CA GLY A 60 10.44 17.32 -6.09
C GLY A 60 10.56 16.31 -4.97
N PHE A 61 9.77 16.51 -3.90
CA PHE A 61 9.80 15.68 -2.70
C PHE A 61 9.64 14.17 -3.01
N LEU A 62 8.89 13.84 -4.05
CA LEU A 62 8.58 12.45 -4.42
C LEU A 62 9.37 11.95 -5.64
N ARG A 63 10.04 12.81 -6.35
CA ARG A 63 10.88 12.52 -7.51
C ARG A 63 12.36 12.81 -7.22
N ASN A 64 12.77 12.64 -5.96
CA ASN A 64 14.17 12.59 -5.59
C ASN A 64 14.73 11.17 -5.76
N GLU A 65 16.04 11.02 -5.68
CA GLU A 65 16.74 9.75 -5.83
C GLU A 65 16.13 8.64 -4.95
N ARG A 66 15.91 8.89 -3.66
CA ARG A 66 15.34 7.90 -2.71
C ARG A 66 13.91 7.51 -3.07
N GLY A 67 13.07 8.48 -3.44
CA GLY A 67 11.69 8.24 -3.85
C GLY A 67 11.60 7.37 -5.09
N LEU A 68 12.46 7.63 -6.08
CA LEU A 68 12.56 6.84 -7.30
C LEU A 68 13.05 5.41 -6.98
N ILE A 69 14.11 5.24 -6.20
CA ILE A 69 14.60 3.91 -5.79
C ILE A 69 13.53 3.11 -5.04
N GLN A 70 12.77 3.74 -4.13
CA GLN A 70 11.68 3.07 -3.43
C GLN A 70 10.58 2.61 -4.40
N THR A 71 10.22 3.44 -5.36
CA THR A 71 9.18 3.13 -6.34
C THR A 71 9.64 2.02 -7.28
N ILE A 72 10.87 2.09 -7.79
CA ILE A 72 11.51 1.04 -8.59
C ILE A 72 11.53 -0.30 -7.82
N GLY A 73 11.84 -0.26 -6.53
CA GLY A 73 11.88 -1.43 -5.66
C GLY A 73 10.55 -2.16 -5.50
N ARG A 74 9.42 -1.57 -5.90
CA ARG A 74 8.13 -2.27 -5.87
C ARG A 74 8.04 -3.40 -6.91
N ALA A 75 8.70 -3.25 -8.07
CA ALA A 75 8.78 -4.31 -9.07
C ALA A 75 9.82 -5.39 -8.74
N ALA A 76 10.72 -5.15 -7.80
CA ALA A 76 11.85 -6.04 -7.52
C ALA A 76 11.47 -7.37 -6.83
N ARG A 77 10.21 -7.53 -6.42
CA ARG A 77 9.70 -8.79 -5.83
C ARG A 77 9.18 -9.79 -6.84
N ASN A 78 9.02 -9.34 -8.08
CA ASN A 78 8.62 -10.17 -9.20
C ASN A 78 9.85 -10.44 -10.09
N SER A 79 10.11 -11.71 -10.41
CA SER A 79 11.23 -12.10 -11.29
C SER A 79 11.13 -11.48 -12.68
N GLU A 80 9.88 -11.26 -13.15
CA GLU A 80 9.54 -10.61 -14.42
C GLU A 80 9.25 -9.11 -14.25
N GLY A 81 9.68 -8.52 -13.13
CA GLY A 81 9.37 -7.13 -12.79
C GLY A 81 10.08 -6.13 -13.70
N HIS A 82 9.31 -5.22 -14.31
CA HIS A 82 9.78 -4.15 -15.17
C HIS A 82 9.43 -2.78 -14.60
N VAL A 83 10.30 -1.80 -14.87
CA VAL A 83 10.06 -0.39 -14.50
C VAL A 83 10.24 0.47 -15.73
N ILE A 84 9.25 1.30 -16.03
CA ILE A 84 9.28 2.29 -17.11
C ILE A 84 9.18 3.68 -16.48
N MET A 85 10.14 4.55 -16.79
CA MET A 85 10.12 5.94 -16.36
C MET A 85 9.90 6.83 -17.59
N TYR A 86 8.78 7.56 -17.60
CA TYR A 86 8.46 8.52 -18.65
C TYR A 86 9.00 9.88 -18.23
N ALA A 87 9.87 10.45 -19.07
CA ALA A 87 10.60 11.68 -18.79
C ALA A 87 11.00 12.37 -20.09
N ASP A 88 10.94 13.69 -20.14
CA ASP A 88 11.43 14.50 -21.26
C ASP A 88 12.94 14.78 -21.14
N THR A 89 13.43 14.81 -19.90
CA THR A 89 14.84 15.08 -19.57
C THR A 89 15.37 14.06 -18.58
N MET A 90 16.70 14.02 -18.39
CA MET A 90 17.36 13.13 -17.44
C MET A 90 18.00 13.95 -16.31
N PRO A 91 17.28 14.30 -15.24
CA PRO A 91 17.85 14.99 -14.09
C PRO A 91 18.80 14.09 -13.30
N GLN A 92 19.68 14.71 -12.52
CA GLN A 92 20.69 13.99 -11.76
C GLN A 92 20.11 12.99 -10.75
N SER A 93 18.98 13.31 -10.14
CA SER A 93 18.27 12.44 -9.21
C SER A 93 17.80 11.14 -9.89
N MET A 94 17.29 11.25 -11.12
CA MET A 94 16.86 10.11 -11.92
C MET A 94 18.05 9.25 -12.36
N GLN A 95 19.12 9.87 -12.87
CA GLN A 95 20.34 9.17 -13.26
C GLN A 95 20.93 8.39 -12.09
N LYS A 96 21.08 9.03 -10.91
CA LYS A 96 21.56 8.35 -9.69
C LYS A 96 20.69 7.17 -9.26
N ALA A 97 19.36 7.31 -9.38
CA ALA A 97 18.45 6.22 -9.04
C ALA A 97 18.62 5.03 -9.98
N ILE A 98 18.80 5.26 -11.28
CA ILE A 98 19.07 4.23 -12.29
C ILE A 98 20.40 3.55 -12.00
N ASP A 99 21.48 4.33 -11.84
CA ASP A 99 22.83 3.81 -11.62
C ASP A 99 22.90 2.97 -10.35
N GLU A 100 22.32 3.44 -9.25
CA GLU A 100 22.31 2.72 -7.99
C GLU A 100 21.46 1.42 -8.08
N THR A 101 20.35 1.45 -8.79
CA THR A 101 19.53 0.25 -9.02
C THR A 101 20.28 -0.76 -9.89
N ALA A 102 20.95 -0.30 -10.93
CA ALA A 102 21.78 -1.15 -11.78
C ALA A 102 22.95 -1.77 -11.01
N ARG A 103 23.65 -0.97 -10.18
CA ARG A 103 24.73 -1.45 -9.31
C ARG A 103 24.26 -2.55 -8.36
N ARG A 104 23.13 -2.33 -7.67
CA ARG A 104 22.56 -3.34 -6.76
C ARG A 104 22.20 -4.62 -7.49
N ARG A 105 21.62 -4.51 -8.68
CA ARG A 105 21.24 -5.64 -9.52
C ARG A 105 22.46 -6.47 -9.93
N GLN A 106 23.55 -5.81 -10.36
CA GLN A 106 24.79 -6.49 -10.73
C GLN A 106 25.39 -7.29 -9.57
N ILE A 107 25.44 -6.69 -8.37
CA ILE A 107 25.95 -7.38 -7.17
C ILE A 107 25.07 -8.59 -6.85
N GLN A 108 23.75 -8.45 -6.91
CA GLN A 108 22.83 -9.54 -6.62
C GLN A 108 22.95 -10.67 -7.66
N MET A 109 23.10 -10.32 -8.94
CA MET A 109 23.26 -11.30 -10.01
C MET A 109 24.57 -12.09 -9.84
N ALA A 110 25.68 -11.43 -9.55
CA ALA A 110 26.96 -12.08 -9.29
C ALA A 110 26.88 -13.02 -8.08
N TYR A 111 26.25 -12.58 -7.00
CA TYR A 111 26.03 -13.42 -5.82
C TYR A 111 25.16 -14.65 -6.14
N ASN A 112 24.08 -14.45 -6.88
CA ASN A 112 23.19 -15.55 -7.27
C ASN A 112 23.90 -16.58 -8.14
N GLU A 113 24.72 -16.13 -9.10
CA GLU A 113 25.52 -16.99 -9.97
C GLU A 113 26.52 -17.81 -9.16
N GLU A 114 27.28 -17.16 -8.27
CA GLU A 114 28.27 -17.82 -7.39
C GLU A 114 27.64 -18.91 -6.49
N HIS A 115 26.38 -18.67 -6.02
CA HIS A 115 25.70 -19.58 -5.10
C HIS A 115 24.66 -20.48 -5.78
N GLY A 116 24.56 -20.45 -7.10
CA GLY A 116 23.58 -21.26 -7.85
C GLY A 116 22.11 -20.92 -7.53
N ILE A 117 21.81 -19.66 -7.15
CA ILE A 117 20.48 -19.21 -6.78
C ILE A 117 19.73 -18.77 -8.02
N VAL A 118 18.56 -19.37 -8.28
CA VAL A 118 17.64 -18.95 -9.33
C VAL A 118 16.59 -18.05 -8.71
N PRO A 119 16.51 -16.75 -9.10
CA PRO A 119 15.51 -15.83 -8.58
C PRO A 119 14.09 -16.32 -8.85
N GLN A 120 13.23 -16.23 -7.85
CA GLN A 120 11.82 -16.59 -7.94
C GLN A 120 10.94 -15.44 -7.48
N THR A 121 9.77 -15.30 -8.10
CA THR A 121 8.75 -14.35 -7.64
C THR A 121 8.28 -14.72 -6.24
N ILE A 122 8.25 -13.73 -5.34
CA ILE A 122 7.76 -13.92 -3.98
C ILE A 122 6.27 -14.21 -4.03
N LYS A 123 5.85 -15.33 -3.43
CA LYS A 123 4.44 -15.67 -3.21
C LYS A 123 4.08 -15.37 -1.77
N LYS A 124 3.10 -14.51 -1.56
CA LYS A 124 2.62 -14.14 -0.23
C LYS A 124 1.12 -14.38 -0.14
N GLU A 125 0.67 -15.04 0.91
CA GLU A 125 -0.76 -15.25 1.15
C GLU A 125 -1.51 -13.91 1.24
N ILE A 126 -2.69 -13.87 0.64
CA ILE A 126 -3.60 -12.73 0.75
C ILE A 126 -4.44 -12.96 2.00
N ARG A 127 -4.05 -12.32 3.11
CA ARG A 127 -4.79 -12.44 4.36
C ARG A 127 -6.05 -11.59 4.29
N ASP A 128 -7.17 -12.20 4.63
CA ASP A 128 -8.49 -11.55 4.62
C ASP A 128 -8.76 -10.85 5.96
N LEU A 129 -7.88 -9.91 6.32
CA LEU A 129 -8.02 -9.09 7.53
C LEU A 129 -9.31 -8.24 7.50
N ILE A 130 -9.84 -7.99 6.30
CA ILE A 130 -11.03 -7.15 6.08
C ILE A 130 -12.30 -7.83 6.58
N SER A 131 -12.39 -9.17 6.53
CA SER A 131 -13.57 -9.89 7.02
C SER A 131 -13.75 -9.72 8.53
N VAL A 132 -12.66 -9.70 9.29
CA VAL A 132 -12.66 -9.50 10.73
C VAL A 132 -13.02 -8.04 11.06
N THR A 133 -12.39 -7.08 10.38
CA THR A 133 -12.66 -5.64 10.58
C THR A 133 -14.08 -5.26 10.15
N LYS A 134 -14.59 -5.82 9.03
CA LYS A 134 -15.98 -5.58 8.60
C LYS A 134 -17.03 -6.21 9.53
N ALA A 135 -16.72 -7.29 10.21
CA ALA A 135 -17.62 -7.87 11.21
C ALA A 135 -17.70 -6.95 12.44
N VAL A 136 -16.58 -6.38 12.86
CA VAL A 136 -16.52 -5.43 13.98
C VAL A 136 -17.19 -4.11 13.60
N THR A 137 -16.85 -3.50 12.44
CA THR A 137 -17.46 -2.22 12.01
C THR A 137 -18.95 -2.33 11.65
N LYS A 138 -19.46 -3.49 11.20
CA LYS A 138 -20.90 -3.64 10.97
C LYS A 138 -21.72 -3.68 12.26
N GLU A 139 -21.13 -4.01 13.40
CA GLU A 139 -21.76 -3.86 14.71
C GLU A 139 -21.70 -2.41 15.23
N GLU A 140 -20.73 -1.61 14.76
CA GLU A 140 -20.53 -0.22 15.17
C GLU A 140 -21.26 0.80 14.30
N ASP A 141 -21.51 0.53 13.00
CA ASP A 141 -22.26 1.40 12.06
C ASP A 141 -23.80 1.40 12.26
N LYS A 142 -24.30 0.92 13.38
CA LYS A 142 -25.55 1.42 13.88
C LYS A 142 -25.25 2.79 14.48
N GLU A 143 -25.36 3.84 13.66
CA GLU A 143 -25.44 5.23 14.16
C GLU A 143 -26.46 5.24 15.30
N VAL A 144 -25.96 5.18 16.52
CA VAL A 144 -26.77 5.36 17.71
C VAL A 144 -27.16 6.82 17.67
N ASP A 145 -28.41 7.11 17.36
CA ASP A 145 -28.91 8.47 17.40
C ASP A 145 -28.84 8.96 18.86
N ILE A 146 -27.67 9.57 19.16
CA ILE A 146 -27.33 10.07 20.50
C ILE A 146 -28.36 11.09 20.98
N THR A 147 -29.10 11.72 20.05
CA THR A 147 -30.12 12.72 20.39
C THR A 147 -31.39 12.06 20.94
N SER A 148 -31.66 10.82 20.59
CA SER A 148 -32.83 10.04 21.07
C SER A 148 -32.59 9.36 22.42
N LEU A 149 -31.34 9.24 22.89
CA LEU A 149 -31.00 8.56 24.15
C LEU A 149 -31.34 9.39 25.37
N ASN A 150 -31.93 8.74 26.36
CA ASN A 150 -32.17 9.34 27.68
C ASN A 150 -30.86 9.47 28.48
N ARG A 151 -30.89 10.19 29.62
CA ARG A 151 -29.70 10.47 30.44
C ARG A 151 -29.00 9.22 30.98
N GLN A 152 -29.75 8.15 31.21
CA GLN A 152 -29.23 6.90 31.76
C GLN A 152 -28.56 6.06 30.68
N GLU A 153 -29.19 5.95 29.52
CA GLU A 153 -28.65 5.27 28.34
C GLU A 153 -27.33 5.93 27.87
N ARG A 154 -27.26 7.26 27.89
CA ARG A 154 -26.01 7.98 27.58
C ARG A 154 -24.87 7.63 28.57
N LYS A 155 -25.17 7.50 29.85
CA LYS A 155 -24.15 7.10 30.85
C LYS A 155 -23.66 5.69 30.65
N GLU A 156 -24.55 4.76 30.31
CA GLU A 156 -24.21 3.37 30.02
C GLU A 156 -23.39 3.24 28.74
N LEU A 157 -23.75 4.01 27.70
CA LEU A 157 -22.98 4.07 26.47
C LEU A 157 -21.56 4.61 26.69
N VAL A 158 -21.41 5.72 27.45
CA VAL A 158 -20.08 6.27 27.80
C VAL A 158 -19.25 5.23 28.56
N LYS A 159 -19.84 4.53 29.53
CA LYS A 159 -19.14 3.50 30.29
C LYS A 159 -18.69 2.33 29.41
N LYS A 160 -19.53 1.92 28.45
CA LYS A 160 -19.21 0.86 27.49
C LYS A 160 -18.05 1.30 26.58
N LEU A 161 -18.11 2.50 26.00
CA LEU A 161 -17.06 3.03 25.14
C LEU A 161 -15.73 3.21 25.89
N GLN A 162 -15.77 3.66 27.13
CA GLN A 162 -14.56 3.75 27.97
C GLN A 162 -13.94 2.37 28.23
N GLY A 163 -14.76 1.31 28.42
CA GLY A 163 -14.27 -0.06 28.55
C GLY A 163 -13.61 -0.55 27.28
N GLN A 164 -14.23 -0.34 26.13
CA GLN A 164 -13.67 -0.74 24.82
C GLN A 164 -12.35 0.01 24.51
N MET A 165 -12.31 1.31 24.80
CA MET A 165 -11.08 2.10 24.67
C MET A 165 -9.96 1.52 25.54
N GLN A 166 -10.24 1.11 26.77
CA GLN A 166 -9.26 0.57 27.70
C GLN A 166 -8.76 -0.81 27.25
N GLU A 167 -9.65 -1.68 26.76
CA GLU A 167 -9.29 -2.97 26.14
C GLU A 167 -8.44 -2.78 24.88
N ALA A 168 -8.76 -1.82 24.02
CA ALA A 168 -7.96 -1.50 22.84
C ALA A 168 -6.55 -1.01 23.19
N VAL A 169 -6.42 -0.19 24.22
CA VAL A 169 -5.10 0.25 24.72
C VAL A 169 -4.27 -0.93 25.23
N GLU A 170 -4.89 -1.88 25.94
CA GLU A 170 -4.18 -3.07 26.47
C GLU A 170 -3.62 -3.97 25.36
N VAL A 171 -4.29 -4.05 24.19
CA VAL A 171 -3.80 -4.77 23.02
C VAL A 171 -2.97 -3.90 22.08
N LEU A 172 -2.65 -2.65 22.46
CA LEU A 172 -1.88 -1.68 21.68
C LEU A 172 -2.55 -1.27 20.35
N ASP A 173 -3.85 -1.40 20.23
CA ASP A 173 -4.64 -0.91 19.11
C ASP A 173 -5.06 0.54 19.35
N PHE A 174 -4.14 1.46 19.09
CA PHE A 174 -4.35 2.88 19.32
C PHE A 174 -5.30 3.56 18.32
N GLU A 175 -5.54 2.94 17.15
CA GLU A 175 -6.51 3.45 16.18
C GLU A 175 -7.94 3.19 16.65
N LEU A 176 -8.21 2.04 17.28
CA LEU A 176 -9.51 1.71 17.87
C LEU A 176 -9.76 2.46 19.19
N ALA A 177 -8.70 2.86 19.90
CA ALA A 177 -8.79 3.56 21.17
C ALA A 177 -9.05 5.08 21.04
N ALA A 178 -8.85 5.66 19.84
CA ALA A 178 -9.03 7.08 19.55
C ALA A 178 -10.46 7.41 19.13
#